data_f4d2835ffe5ceecc3986ba174ce0c7cc
#
_entry.id   f4d2835ffe5ceecc3986ba174ce0c7cc
#
_cell.length_a   1.000
_cell.length_b   1.000
_cell.length_c   1.000
_cell.angle_alpha   90.00
_cell.angle_beta   90.00
_cell.angle_gamma   90.00
#
_symmetry.space_group_name_H-M   'P 1'
#
loop_
_entity.id
_entity.type
_entity.pdbx_description
1 polymer ?
#
loop_
_entity_poly.entity_id
_entity_poly.type
_entity_poly.pdbx_seq_one_letter_code
_entity_poly.pdbx_strand_id
1 'polypeptide(L)'
;APMLSLWFYQAASGVSFDTEKKFSYNIPIEELAREVEARYPGRWRGQFAYGARGVRFWAPEADNETAAVIMPDGVIAYTGDKPFLSWKQLLGAAFVEQYEAEAINGIVENAAYDGRKFWIQNEPGHWAEISKDDFSQHLRVQGKDFRKKPGQTASEIDVIENHIKLTRRVRAALPFMFFPSGIIIHDHHKFLNTSRVRPLTPAVPSTERPMPFSAGRTHFPFIYKLLRNMFTEQGDDESEQLTAFLVWLKYAYVNALEMTPKPGHTIVIAGPAGKGKTFLSWQVISRLLGGRADAASHLVDGDNWTERLVEKPVMTIDDSSALTDDKHLREFTNKVKRYTANAEMLFNQKYEKTGNVPWFGRIVITCNLDAESLRILPDMEVSTKDKVCLFKASDSKVDFGDWQENDRVVGAELPHFARFLVEWPYPAEWVSPEKRFGVKTYHHPDLFEESRRQGIGFVLEMVSGFLEAYCQTHPEKEYWEGTNLQLCADLAAMYPGMAKEIKYNTLSRQLGKVVAAGYNIFKIQDPETKKVTWKIHRDIFHKLTEKERL
;
A
#
# COMPACT_ATOMS: atom_id res chain seq x y z
N ALA A 1 -44.81 -7.58 -14.36
CA ALA A 1 -46.08 -8.31 -14.20
C ALA A 1 -46.89 -7.87 -12.98
N PRO A 2 -46.32 -7.62 -11.77
CA PRO A 2 -47.10 -7.18 -10.60
C PRO A 2 -47.79 -5.81 -10.78
N MET A 3 -47.16 -4.88 -11.46
CA MET A 3 -47.73 -3.56 -11.75
C MET A 3 -48.96 -3.64 -12.69
N LEU A 4 -48.97 -4.58 -13.63
CA LEU A 4 -50.09 -4.75 -14.52
C LEU A 4 -51.34 -5.28 -13.79
N SER A 5 -51.18 -6.17 -12.81
CA SER A 5 -52.33 -6.65 -12.01
C SER A 5 -52.91 -5.55 -11.11
N LEU A 6 -52.10 -4.66 -10.58
CA LEU A 6 -52.55 -3.49 -9.82
C LEU A 6 -53.34 -2.51 -10.70
N TRP A 7 -52.85 -2.28 -11.93
CA TRP A 7 -53.49 -1.38 -12.88
C TRP A 7 -54.86 -1.95 -13.35
N PHE A 8 -54.91 -3.25 -13.64
CA PHE A 8 -56.19 -3.92 -13.99
C PHE A 8 -57.18 -3.91 -12.82
N TYR A 9 -56.73 -4.02 -11.59
CA TYR A 9 -57.61 -3.93 -10.41
C TYR A 9 -58.13 -2.53 -10.23
N GLN A 10 -57.34 -1.47 -10.37
CA GLN A 10 -57.78 -0.08 -10.37
C GLN A 10 -58.83 0.17 -11.44
N ALA A 11 -58.58 -0.31 -12.68
CA ALA A 11 -59.51 -0.13 -13.78
C ALA A 11 -60.83 -0.90 -13.62
N ALA A 12 -60.79 -2.04 -12.97
CA ALA A 12 -61.97 -2.93 -12.78
C ALA A 12 -62.81 -2.54 -11.54
N SER A 13 -62.20 -2.07 -10.48
CA SER A 13 -62.85 -1.85 -9.18
C SER A 13 -63.20 -0.38 -8.88
N GLY A 14 -62.68 0.56 -9.66
CA GLY A 14 -62.86 2.03 -9.40
C GLY A 14 -62.17 2.50 -8.10
N VAL A 15 -61.39 1.64 -7.44
CA VAL A 15 -60.64 1.99 -6.24
C VAL A 15 -59.32 2.64 -6.60
N SER A 16 -59.17 3.89 -6.20
CA SER A 16 -57.90 4.64 -6.30
C SER A 16 -56.93 4.10 -5.25
N PHE A 17 -55.91 3.35 -5.68
CA PHE A 17 -54.76 3.09 -4.82
C PHE A 17 -53.78 4.25 -4.87
N ASP A 18 -53.34 4.69 -3.71
CA ASP A 18 -52.26 5.66 -3.63
C ASP A 18 -50.95 4.98 -4.13
N THR A 19 -50.72 5.11 -5.44
CA THR A 19 -49.57 4.53 -6.14
C THR A 19 -48.22 5.12 -5.68
N GLU A 20 -48.24 6.18 -4.86
CA GLU A 20 -47.03 6.77 -4.29
C GLU A 20 -46.51 6.04 -3.02
N LYS A 21 -47.31 5.10 -2.46
CA LYS A 21 -46.87 4.27 -1.33
C LYS A 21 -46.22 2.98 -1.80
N LYS A 22 -44.96 3.04 -2.24
CA LYS A 22 -44.12 1.85 -2.39
C LYS A 22 -43.65 1.40 -1.01
N PHE A 23 -44.41 0.57 -0.35
CA PHE A 23 -44.00 -0.14 0.87
C PHE A 23 -43.38 -1.47 0.47
N SER A 24 -42.12 -1.47 0.10
CA SER A 24 -41.36 -2.71 0.12
C SER A 24 -40.77 -2.89 1.51
N TYR A 25 -41.27 -3.82 2.26
CA TYR A 25 -40.71 -4.19 3.56
C TYR A 25 -39.36 -4.94 3.42
N ASN A 26 -38.91 -5.21 2.20
CA ASN A 26 -37.71 -5.99 1.87
C ASN A 26 -37.62 -7.35 2.59
N ILE A 27 -38.78 -7.90 2.97
CA ILE A 27 -38.85 -9.23 3.62
C ILE A 27 -38.64 -10.27 2.52
N PRO A 28 -37.74 -11.24 2.68
CA PRO A 28 -37.58 -12.35 1.74
C PRO A 28 -38.89 -13.14 1.61
N ILE A 29 -39.25 -13.52 0.38
CA ILE A 29 -40.52 -14.21 0.12
C ILE A 29 -40.60 -15.53 0.87
N GLU A 30 -39.49 -16.18 1.10
CA GLU A 30 -39.37 -17.43 1.86
C GLU A 30 -39.72 -17.21 3.34
N GLU A 31 -39.32 -16.08 3.91
CA GLU A 31 -39.64 -15.71 5.29
C GLU A 31 -41.12 -15.35 5.45
N LEU A 32 -41.65 -14.60 4.46
CA LEU A 32 -43.09 -14.33 4.41
C LEU A 32 -43.91 -15.63 4.34
N ALA A 33 -43.48 -16.58 3.50
CA ALA A 33 -44.12 -17.90 3.38
C ALA A 33 -44.11 -18.66 4.70
N ARG A 34 -42.95 -18.68 5.37
CA ARG A 34 -42.76 -19.36 6.67
C ARG A 34 -43.66 -18.75 7.76
N GLU A 35 -43.68 -17.42 7.85
CA GLU A 35 -44.46 -16.72 8.84
C GLU A 35 -45.97 -16.83 8.57
N VAL A 36 -46.39 -16.81 7.29
CA VAL A 36 -47.79 -17.06 6.91
C VAL A 36 -48.20 -18.47 7.26
N GLU A 37 -47.33 -19.46 6.99
CA GLU A 37 -47.62 -20.86 7.35
C GLU A 37 -47.69 -21.06 8.88
N ALA A 38 -46.79 -20.41 9.62
CA ALA A 38 -46.79 -20.48 11.09
C ALA A 38 -48.05 -19.89 11.71
N ARG A 39 -48.59 -18.76 11.18
CA ARG A 39 -49.79 -18.09 11.71
C ARG A 39 -51.10 -18.59 11.15
N TYR A 40 -51.08 -19.11 9.93
CA TYR A 40 -52.25 -19.58 9.17
C TYR A 40 -51.99 -20.97 8.57
N PRO A 41 -51.75 -22.00 9.37
CA PRO A 41 -51.29 -23.31 8.93
C PRO A 41 -52.18 -23.93 7.85
N GLY A 42 -51.57 -24.37 6.74
CA GLY A 42 -52.25 -25.02 5.63
C GLY A 42 -53.28 -24.17 4.87
N ARG A 43 -53.35 -22.88 5.14
CA ARG A 43 -54.32 -21.98 4.50
C ARG A 43 -53.90 -21.55 3.09
N TRP A 44 -52.61 -21.31 2.86
CA TRP A 44 -52.13 -21.02 1.51
C TRP A 44 -51.80 -22.32 0.79
N ARG A 45 -52.39 -22.49 -0.38
CA ARG A 45 -52.17 -23.67 -1.22
C ARG A 45 -51.39 -23.26 -2.47
N GLY A 46 -50.40 -24.05 -2.85
CA GLY A 46 -49.52 -23.78 -3.99
C GLY A 46 -48.25 -22.98 -3.67
N GLN A 47 -47.55 -22.51 -4.70
CA GLN A 47 -46.30 -21.77 -4.55
C GLN A 47 -46.57 -20.39 -3.97
N PHE A 48 -45.89 -20.05 -2.87
CA PHE A 48 -45.92 -18.72 -2.28
C PHE A 48 -44.89 -17.83 -3.02
N ALA A 49 -45.40 -16.95 -3.89
CA ALA A 49 -44.56 -16.08 -4.71
C ALA A 49 -45.29 -14.74 -5.00
N TYR A 50 -44.54 -13.67 -5.29
CA TYR A 50 -45.16 -12.43 -5.70
C TYR A 50 -45.96 -12.57 -7.00
N GLY A 51 -47.20 -12.08 -6.96
CA GLY A 51 -48.16 -12.25 -8.04
C GLY A 51 -48.92 -13.59 -7.99
N ALA A 52 -48.57 -14.49 -7.10
CA ALA A 52 -49.34 -15.74 -6.92
C ALA A 52 -50.74 -15.44 -6.36
N ARG A 53 -51.72 -16.17 -6.87
CA ARG A 53 -53.13 -16.11 -6.43
C ARG A 53 -53.42 -17.26 -5.48
N GLY A 54 -54.29 -16.96 -4.50
CA GLY A 54 -54.73 -17.97 -3.52
C GLY A 54 -55.92 -17.49 -2.72
N VAL A 55 -56.22 -18.25 -1.67
CA VAL A 55 -57.29 -17.90 -0.75
C VAL A 55 -56.90 -16.73 0.15
N ARG A 56 -57.87 -16.04 0.71
CA ARG A 56 -57.66 -15.06 1.81
C ARG A 56 -57.30 -15.85 3.07
N PHE A 57 -56.02 -16.20 3.21
CA PHE A 57 -55.55 -17.09 4.29
C PHE A 57 -55.84 -16.62 5.71
N TRP A 58 -56.07 -15.29 5.90
CA TRP A 58 -56.44 -14.69 7.18
C TRP A 58 -57.95 -14.82 7.50
N ALA A 59 -58.77 -15.24 6.54
CA ALA A 59 -60.21 -15.41 6.71
C ALA A 59 -60.55 -16.92 6.76
N PRO A 60 -60.90 -17.48 7.92
CA PRO A 60 -61.10 -18.92 8.09
C PRO A 60 -62.14 -19.52 7.17
N GLU A 61 -63.16 -18.75 6.81
CA GLU A 61 -64.30 -19.17 5.93
C GLU A 61 -63.99 -19.06 4.43
N ALA A 62 -62.84 -18.47 4.05
CA ALA A 62 -62.52 -18.25 2.63
C ALA A 62 -62.00 -19.54 1.99
N ASP A 63 -62.60 -19.92 0.85
CA ASP A 63 -62.29 -21.09 0.03
C ASP A 63 -61.90 -20.75 -1.43
N ASN A 64 -62.14 -19.52 -1.84
CA ASN A 64 -61.86 -19.07 -3.20
C ASN A 64 -60.35 -18.87 -3.43
N GLU A 65 -59.75 -19.78 -4.21
CA GLU A 65 -58.31 -19.84 -4.52
C GLU A 65 -57.82 -18.70 -5.42
N THR A 66 -58.66 -17.77 -5.86
CA THR A 66 -58.28 -16.62 -6.66
C THR A 66 -58.60 -15.30 -5.96
N ALA A 67 -59.04 -15.33 -4.70
CA ALA A 67 -59.54 -14.18 -3.97
C ALA A 67 -58.42 -13.25 -3.41
N ALA A 68 -57.17 -13.70 -3.40
CA ALA A 68 -56.05 -12.95 -2.90
C ALA A 68 -54.83 -13.03 -3.82
N VAL A 69 -54.00 -11.98 -3.86
CA VAL A 69 -52.74 -11.93 -4.60
C VAL A 69 -51.64 -11.44 -3.69
N ILE A 70 -50.54 -12.18 -3.64
CA ILE A 70 -49.34 -11.82 -2.87
C ILE A 70 -48.60 -10.67 -3.54
N MET A 71 -48.33 -9.63 -2.80
CA MET A 71 -47.58 -8.44 -3.26
C MET A 71 -46.40 -8.19 -2.33
N PRO A 72 -45.37 -7.44 -2.76
CA PRO A 72 -44.18 -7.13 -1.93
C PRO A 72 -44.50 -6.43 -0.59
N ASP A 73 -45.56 -5.66 -0.51
CA ASP A 73 -46.00 -4.86 0.63
C ASP A 73 -47.21 -5.39 1.39
N GLY A 74 -47.84 -6.47 0.88
CA GLY A 74 -49.03 -7.05 1.49
C GLY A 74 -49.76 -7.96 0.55
N VAL A 75 -51.08 -8.05 0.74
CA VAL A 75 -51.96 -8.91 -0.06
C VAL A 75 -53.13 -8.10 -0.59
N ILE A 76 -53.37 -8.15 -1.89
CA ILE A 76 -54.60 -7.62 -2.53
C ILE A 76 -55.69 -8.65 -2.37
N ALA A 77 -56.84 -8.23 -1.84
CA ALA A 77 -58.04 -9.04 -1.74
C ALA A 77 -59.10 -8.60 -2.77
N TYR A 78 -59.54 -9.49 -3.61
CA TYR A 78 -60.60 -9.21 -4.60
C TYR A 78 -62.01 -9.33 -4.02
N THR A 79 -62.13 -9.93 -2.83
CA THR A 79 -63.39 -10.11 -2.12
C THR A 79 -63.19 -9.75 -0.65
N GLY A 80 -64.26 -9.25 0.02
CA GLY A 80 -64.23 -8.82 1.42
C GLY A 80 -64.12 -7.29 1.59
N ASP A 81 -64.16 -6.85 2.82
CA ASP A 81 -64.31 -5.41 3.17
C ASP A 81 -63.03 -4.59 2.96
N LYS A 82 -61.88 -5.25 2.86
CA LYS A 82 -60.57 -4.57 2.68
C LYS A 82 -59.87 -5.04 1.43
N PRO A 83 -59.71 -4.17 0.42
CA PRO A 83 -59.12 -4.54 -0.84
C PRO A 83 -57.59 -4.76 -0.78
N PHE A 84 -56.93 -4.28 0.29
CA PHE A 84 -55.53 -4.47 0.53
C PHE A 84 -55.24 -4.58 2.02
N LEU A 85 -54.37 -5.55 2.39
CA LEU A 85 -53.84 -5.71 3.73
C LEU A 85 -52.34 -5.76 3.69
N SER A 86 -51.67 -4.85 4.42
CA SER A 86 -50.23 -4.84 4.52
C SER A 86 -49.70 -6.03 5.32
N TRP A 87 -48.44 -6.42 5.08
CA TRP A 87 -47.80 -7.45 5.90
C TRP A 87 -47.81 -7.10 7.39
N LYS A 88 -47.72 -5.80 7.74
CA LYS A 88 -47.83 -5.34 9.13
C LYS A 88 -49.19 -5.64 9.74
N GLN A 89 -50.24 -5.53 8.95
CA GLN A 89 -51.62 -5.89 9.41
C GLN A 89 -51.82 -7.40 9.48
N LEU A 90 -51.23 -8.17 8.57
CA LEU A 90 -51.38 -9.64 8.50
C LEU A 90 -50.46 -10.36 9.48
N LEU A 91 -49.19 -9.92 9.57
CA LEU A 91 -48.15 -10.64 10.32
C LEU A 91 -47.71 -9.91 11.60
N GLY A 92 -48.32 -8.75 11.88
CA GLY A 92 -48.04 -7.96 13.08
C GLY A 92 -46.87 -7.01 12.94
N ALA A 93 -46.89 -5.97 13.79
CA ALA A 93 -45.85 -4.92 13.74
C ALA A 93 -44.45 -5.43 14.06
N ALA A 94 -44.32 -6.27 15.08
CA ALA A 94 -43.01 -6.75 15.55
C ALA A 94 -42.22 -7.52 14.47
N PHE A 95 -42.91 -8.38 13.70
CA PHE A 95 -42.29 -9.12 12.61
C PHE A 95 -41.79 -8.23 11.50
N VAL A 96 -42.60 -7.25 11.07
CA VAL A 96 -42.20 -6.31 9.99
C VAL A 96 -41.12 -5.34 10.45
N GLU A 97 -41.21 -4.81 11.67
CA GLU A 97 -40.25 -3.87 12.24
C GLU A 97 -38.85 -4.48 12.41
N GLN A 98 -38.78 -5.80 12.65
CA GLN A 98 -37.48 -6.49 12.66
C GLN A 98 -36.78 -6.36 11.30
N TYR A 99 -37.42 -6.63 10.18
CA TYR A 99 -36.86 -6.52 8.85
C TYR A 99 -36.60 -5.08 8.43
N GLU A 100 -37.46 -4.14 8.85
CA GLU A 100 -37.21 -2.71 8.66
C GLU A 100 -35.91 -2.28 9.38
N ALA A 101 -35.71 -2.74 10.61
CA ALA A 101 -34.51 -2.44 11.39
C ALA A 101 -33.26 -3.08 10.77
N GLU A 102 -33.34 -4.33 10.32
CA GLU A 102 -32.24 -5.02 9.63
C GLU A 102 -31.87 -4.33 8.32
N ALA A 103 -32.87 -3.90 7.53
CA ALA A 103 -32.63 -3.18 6.28
C ALA A 103 -31.97 -1.80 6.53
N ILE A 104 -32.36 -1.08 7.59
CA ILE A 104 -31.72 0.18 7.99
C ILE A 104 -30.29 -0.09 8.47
N ASN A 105 -30.09 -1.12 9.30
CA ASN A 105 -28.77 -1.50 9.77
C ASN A 105 -27.84 -1.86 8.62
N GLY A 106 -28.31 -2.61 7.62
CA GLY A 106 -27.54 -2.92 6.43
C GLY A 106 -27.10 -1.66 5.65
N ILE A 107 -27.97 -0.65 5.52
CA ILE A 107 -27.64 0.64 4.92
C ILE A 107 -26.60 1.39 5.78
N VAL A 108 -26.80 1.41 7.10
CA VAL A 108 -25.91 2.09 8.03
C VAL A 108 -24.52 1.45 8.07
N GLU A 109 -24.45 0.13 8.06
CA GLU A 109 -23.19 -0.61 8.06
C GLU A 109 -22.37 -0.36 6.79
N ASN A 110 -23.03 -0.20 5.66
CA ASN A 110 -22.43 0.08 4.37
C ASN A 110 -22.26 1.59 4.06
N ALA A 111 -22.41 2.45 5.07
CA ALA A 111 -22.21 3.88 4.93
C ALA A 111 -21.28 4.44 6.02
N ALA A 112 -20.66 5.58 5.75
CA ALA A 112 -19.87 6.36 6.69
C ALA A 112 -20.01 7.87 6.39
N TYR A 113 -19.64 8.72 7.36
CA TYR A 113 -19.68 10.17 7.22
C TYR A 113 -18.38 10.78 7.78
N ASP A 114 -17.65 11.55 6.95
CA ASP A 114 -16.36 12.14 7.34
C ASP A 114 -16.45 13.58 7.88
N GLY A 115 -17.67 14.06 8.11
CA GLY A 115 -17.96 15.42 8.55
C GLY A 115 -18.30 16.39 7.41
N ARG A 116 -18.11 15.95 6.14
CA ARG A 116 -18.44 16.74 4.94
C ARG A 116 -19.28 15.95 3.95
N LYS A 117 -18.87 14.72 3.64
CA LYS A 117 -19.42 13.85 2.62
C LYS A 117 -19.84 12.51 3.20
N PHE A 118 -20.76 11.87 2.54
CA PHE A 118 -21.09 10.48 2.80
C PHE A 118 -20.19 9.57 1.97
N TRP A 119 -20.01 8.38 2.45
CA TRP A 119 -19.27 7.30 1.80
C TRP A 119 -20.16 6.08 1.79
N ILE A 120 -20.26 5.39 0.66
CA ILE A 120 -21.04 4.17 0.52
C ILE A 120 -20.17 3.05 0.00
N GLN A 121 -20.42 1.84 0.48
CA GLN A 121 -19.77 0.64 -0.01
C GLN A 121 -20.58 0.08 -1.18
N ASN A 122 -20.10 0.30 -2.41
CA ASN A 122 -20.76 -0.22 -3.63
C ASN A 122 -20.49 -1.70 -3.87
N GLU A 123 -19.31 -2.16 -3.50
CA GLU A 123 -18.86 -3.55 -3.58
C GLU A 123 -18.05 -3.89 -2.31
N PRO A 124 -17.95 -5.16 -1.92
CA PRO A 124 -17.18 -5.55 -0.75
C PRO A 124 -15.76 -4.96 -0.77
N GLY A 125 -15.45 -4.13 0.22
CA GLY A 125 -14.17 -3.45 0.33
C GLY A 125 -14.00 -2.20 -0.55
N HIS A 126 -15.04 -1.76 -1.26
CA HIS A 126 -14.99 -0.66 -2.21
C HIS A 126 -15.87 0.52 -1.76
N TRP A 127 -15.23 1.56 -1.23
CA TRP A 127 -15.89 2.77 -0.74
C TRP A 127 -15.82 3.88 -1.78
N ALA A 128 -16.97 4.47 -2.07
CA ALA A 128 -17.11 5.62 -2.96
C ALA A 128 -17.65 6.82 -2.21
N GLU A 129 -17.06 7.96 -2.50
CA GLU A 129 -17.55 9.24 -2.03
C GLU A 129 -18.87 9.59 -2.71
N ILE A 130 -19.82 10.16 -1.97
CA ILE A 130 -21.10 10.59 -2.48
C ILE A 130 -21.53 11.91 -1.80
N SER A 131 -22.10 12.84 -2.59
CA SER A 131 -22.67 14.05 -2.02
C SER A 131 -23.89 13.72 -1.16
N LYS A 132 -24.29 14.67 -0.28
CA LYS A 132 -25.49 14.47 0.54
C LYS A 132 -26.74 14.28 -0.33
N ASP A 133 -26.86 15.05 -1.40
CA ASP A 133 -28.04 15.01 -2.28
C ASP A 133 -28.11 13.70 -3.06
N ASP A 134 -26.97 13.23 -3.58
CA ASP A 134 -26.88 11.95 -4.26
C ASP A 134 -27.11 10.77 -3.29
N PHE A 135 -26.64 10.90 -2.04
CA PHE A 135 -26.90 9.89 -1.01
C PHE A 135 -28.40 9.81 -0.68
N SER A 136 -29.06 10.96 -0.50
CA SER A 136 -30.52 11.01 -0.31
C SER A 136 -31.26 10.41 -1.52
N GLN A 137 -30.78 10.66 -2.75
CA GLN A 137 -31.34 10.05 -3.96
C GLN A 137 -31.10 8.53 -4.00
N HIS A 138 -29.94 8.08 -3.60
CA HIS A 138 -29.61 6.65 -3.47
C HIS A 138 -30.58 5.94 -2.51
N LEU A 139 -30.87 6.54 -1.35
CA LEU A 139 -31.84 6.02 -0.39
C LEU A 139 -33.27 5.97 -0.96
N ARG A 140 -33.68 6.98 -1.76
CA ARG A 140 -34.98 6.98 -2.46
C ARG A 140 -35.09 5.81 -3.44
N VAL A 141 -34.02 5.53 -4.21
CA VAL A 141 -34.00 4.38 -5.12
C VAL A 141 -34.16 3.07 -4.37
N GLN A 142 -33.63 3.00 -3.12
CA GLN A 142 -33.83 1.86 -2.22
C GLN A 142 -35.22 1.85 -1.53
N GLY A 143 -36.11 2.75 -1.93
CA GLY A 143 -37.50 2.78 -1.42
C GLY A 143 -37.70 3.53 -0.11
N LYS A 144 -36.70 4.32 0.34
CA LYS A 144 -36.83 5.10 1.58
C LYS A 144 -37.60 6.39 1.35
N ASP A 145 -38.48 6.73 2.30
CA ASP A 145 -39.39 7.90 2.18
C ASP A 145 -38.66 9.21 2.57
N PHE A 146 -38.79 10.22 1.72
CA PHE A 146 -38.30 11.57 1.99
C PHE A 146 -39.38 12.49 2.61
N ARG A 147 -40.65 12.06 2.60
CA ARG A 147 -41.75 12.80 3.19
C ARG A 147 -41.89 12.44 4.66
N LYS A 148 -42.16 13.47 5.47
CA LYS A 148 -42.50 13.27 6.88
C LYS A 148 -43.89 12.68 6.99
N LYS A 149 -44.02 11.57 7.73
CA LYS A 149 -45.32 11.03 8.07
C LYS A 149 -46.05 11.95 9.08
N PRO A 150 -47.40 12.02 9.10
CA PRO A 150 -48.13 12.80 10.08
C PRO A 150 -47.69 12.47 11.50
N GLY A 151 -47.35 13.51 12.29
CA GLY A 151 -46.86 13.37 13.66
C GLY A 151 -45.36 13.09 13.81
N GLN A 152 -44.61 12.96 12.71
CA GLN A 152 -43.14 12.79 12.74
C GLN A 152 -42.42 14.12 12.49
N THR A 153 -41.28 14.31 13.19
CA THR A 153 -40.43 15.50 13.04
C THR A 153 -39.40 15.37 11.92
N ALA A 154 -39.08 14.13 11.49
CA ALA A 154 -38.08 13.81 10.48
C ALA A 154 -38.62 12.77 9.50
N SER A 155 -38.14 12.78 8.24
CA SER A 155 -38.39 11.74 7.27
C SER A 155 -37.56 10.51 7.57
N GLU A 156 -37.86 9.37 6.93
CA GLU A 156 -37.05 8.12 7.06
C GLU A 156 -35.59 8.35 6.62
N ILE A 157 -35.41 9.11 5.52
CA ILE A 157 -34.07 9.47 5.03
C ILE A 157 -33.34 10.34 6.08
N ASP A 158 -34.01 11.33 6.68
CA ASP A 158 -33.39 12.18 7.74
C ASP A 158 -32.95 11.32 8.94
N VAL A 159 -33.75 10.32 9.33
CA VAL A 159 -33.42 9.41 10.43
C VAL A 159 -32.17 8.59 10.09
N ILE A 160 -32.10 7.99 8.90
CA ILE A 160 -30.94 7.22 8.44
C ILE A 160 -29.68 8.09 8.37
N GLU A 161 -29.78 9.27 7.73
CA GLU A 161 -28.65 10.20 7.64
C GLU A 161 -28.13 10.62 9.02
N ASN A 162 -29.03 10.95 9.95
CA ASN A 162 -28.64 11.33 11.31
C ASN A 162 -28.03 10.17 12.08
N HIS A 163 -28.55 8.97 11.89
CA HIS A 163 -27.99 7.77 12.52
C HIS A 163 -26.55 7.51 12.04
N ILE A 164 -26.28 7.61 10.72
CA ILE A 164 -24.93 7.50 10.17
C ILE A 164 -24.02 8.59 10.72
N LYS A 165 -24.47 9.85 10.76
CA LYS A 165 -23.68 10.99 11.29
C LYS A 165 -23.31 10.81 12.77
N LEU A 166 -24.13 10.13 13.55
CA LEU A 166 -23.90 9.88 14.97
C LEU A 166 -23.03 8.64 15.21
N THR A 167 -23.33 7.53 14.54
CA THR A 167 -22.72 6.23 14.85
C THR A 167 -21.55 5.86 13.95
N ARG A 168 -21.59 6.31 12.69
CA ARG A 168 -20.63 5.99 11.64
C ARG A 168 -19.76 7.18 11.22
N ARG A 169 -19.66 8.17 12.11
CA ARG A 169 -18.79 9.32 11.87
C ARG A 169 -17.34 8.93 12.01
N VAL A 170 -16.54 9.30 11.01
CA VAL A 170 -15.09 9.12 10.95
C VAL A 170 -14.38 10.48 10.90
N ARG A 171 -13.12 10.51 11.30
CA ARG A 171 -12.28 11.72 11.25
C ARG A 171 -11.95 12.11 9.80
N ALA A 172 -11.67 11.11 8.98
CA ALA A 172 -11.41 11.24 7.54
C ALA A 172 -11.55 9.87 6.86
N ALA A 173 -11.73 9.88 5.53
CA ALA A 173 -11.60 8.74 4.66
C ALA A 173 -10.21 8.80 4.02
N LEU A 174 -9.38 7.78 4.23
CA LEU A 174 -7.99 7.75 3.83
C LEU A 174 -7.58 6.34 3.39
N PRO A 175 -6.63 6.18 2.46
CA PRO A 175 -6.19 4.87 1.97
C PRO A 175 -5.18 4.21 2.91
N PHE A 176 -5.66 3.49 3.91
CA PHE A 176 -4.82 2.68 4.81
C PHE A 176 -4.47 1.35 4.15
N MET A 177 -3.33 1.30 3.49
CA MET A 177 -2.85 0.14 2.76
C MET A 177 -2.56 -1.04 3.70
N PHE A 178 -3.03 -2.25 3.32
CA PHE A 178 -2.88 -3.48 4.10
C PHE A 178 -3.57 -3.47 5.48
N PHE A 179 -4.56 -2.59 5.67
CA PHE A 179 -5.48 -2.66 6.78
C PHE A 179 -6.84 -3.21 6.32
N PRO A 180 -7.66 -3.75 7.24
CA PRO A 180 -9.01 -4.17 6.92
C PRO A 180 -9.82 -3.04 6.27
N SER A 181 -10.72 -3.41 5.33
CA SER A 181 -11.63 -2.44 4.73
C SER A 181 -12.68 -1.97 5.73
N GLY A 182 -13.21 -0.77 5.52
CA GLY A 182 -14.25 -0.18 6.36
C GLY A 182 -13.70 0.74 7.44
N ILE A 183 -14.45 0.88 8.54
CA ILE A 183 -14.06 1.77 9.62
C ILE A 183 -13.01 1.08 10.51
N ILE A 184 -11.86 1.72 10.61
CA ILE A 184 -10.74 1.29 11.45
C ILE A 184 -10.46 2.31 12.56
N ILE A 185 -9.81 1.86 13.63
CA ILE A 185 -9.30 2.72 14.70
C ILE A 185 -7.79 2.82 14.54
N HIS A 186 -7.27 4.03 14.36
CA HIS A 186 -5.85 4.32 14.28
C HIS A 186 -5.57 5.58 15.12
N ASP A 187 -4.53 5.54 15.96
CA ASP A 187 -4.18 6.62 16.89
C ASP A 187 -5.40 7.19 17.66
N HIS A 188 -6.21 6.29 18.23
CA HIS A 188 -7.44 6.60 18.98
C HIS A 188 -8.56 7.30 18.19
N HIS A 189 -8.45 7.37 16.85
CA HIS A 189 -9.46 7.97 16.00
C HIS A 189 -10.06 6.96 15.03
N LYS A 190 -11.34 7.16 14.69
CA LYS A 190 -12.02 6.38 13.65
C LYS A 190 -11.69 6.95 12.28
N PHE A 191 -11.24 6.11 11.37
CA PHE A 191 -11.01 6.43 9.95
C PHE A 191 -11.80 5.46 9.07
N LEU A 192 -12.20 5.91 7.88
CA LEU A 192 -12.68 5.01 6.84
C LEU A 192 -11.49 4.62 5.95
N ASN A 193 -11.20 3.34 5.88
CA ASN A 193 -10.17 2.84 4.98
C ASN A 193 -10.72 2.72 3.55
N THR A 194 -10.22 3.55 2.65
CA THR A 194 -10.58 3.56 1.22
C THR A 194 -9.60 2.79 0.34
N SER A 195 -8.55 2.20 0.92
CA SER A 195 -7.54 1.46 0.16
C SER A 195 -8.11 0.23 -0.54
N ARG A 196 -7.82 0.14 -1.85
CA ARG A 196 -8.16 -0.99 -2.72
C ARG A 196 -7.00 -1.96 -2.91
N VAL A 197 -5.84 -1.66 -2.32
CA VAL A 197 -4.65 -2.48 -2.47
C VAL A 197 -4.87 -3.84 -1.80
N ARG A 198 -4.66 -4.89 -2.57
CA ARG A 198 -4.67 -6.26 -2.08
C ARG A 198 -3.42 -6.98 -2.59
N PRO A 199 -2.66 -7.65 -1.72
CA PRO A 199 -1.58 -8.52 -2.16
C PRO A 199 -2.16 -9.68 -2.97
N LEU A 200 -1.34 -10.25 -3.84
CA LEU A 200 -1.73 -11.40 -4.65
C LEU A 200 -2.10 -12.58 -3.74
N THR A 201 -3.21 -13.23 -4.02
CA THR A 201 -3.63 -14.43 -3.29
C THR A 201 -2.71 -15.61 -3.64
N PRO A 202 -2.11 -16.30 -2.65
CA PRO A 202 -1.28 -17.47 -2.91
C PRO A 202 -2.10 -18.64 -3.46
N ALA A 203 -1.47 -19.52 -4.22
CA ALA A 203 -2.09 -20.77 -4.66
C ALA A 203 -2.51 -21.64 -3.47
N VAL A 204 -3.43 -22.56 -3.69
CA VAL A 204 -3.92 -23.51 -2.66
C VAL A 204 -2.76 -24.29 -2.03
N PRO A 205 -2.81 -24.63 -0.73
CA PRO A 205 -1.79 -25.40 -0.05
C PRO A 205 -1.37 -26.67 -0.77
N SER A 206 -0.04 -26.87 -0.91
CA SER A 206 0.54 -28.15 -1.28
C SER A 206 0.53 -29.10 -0.08
N THR A 207 0.57 -30.41 -0.35
CA THR A 207 0.76 -31.45 0.68
C THR A 207 2.20 -31.49 1.20
N GLU A 208 3.15 -30.95 0.44
CA GLU A 208 4.59 -30.90 0.79
C GLU A 208 4.91 -29.61 1.56
N ARG A 209 5.25 -29.75 2.82
CA ARG A 209 5.67 -28.65 3.70
C ARG A 209 6.86 -29.09 4.56
N PRO A 210 7.88 -28.22 4.78
CA PRO A 210 8.09 -26.88 4.21
C PRO A 210 8.56 -26.96 2.74
N MET A 211 8.29 -25.90 1.95
CA MET A 211 8.69 -25.85 0.55
C MET A 211 10.09 -25.21 0.42
N PRO A 212 11.13 -25.93 -0.02
CA PRO A 212 12.44 -25.34 -0.27
C PRO A 212 12.44 -24.51 -1.56
N PHE A 213 13.40 -23.59 -1.73
CA PHE A 213 13.49 -22.77 -2.94
C PHE A 213 13.68 -23.61 -4.22
N SER A 214 14.39 -24.73 -4.11
CA SER A 214 14.60 -25.67 -5.23
C SER A 214 13.32 -26.27 -5.81
N ALA A 215 12.22 -26.33 -5.02
CA ALA A 215 10.90 -26.73 -5.52
C ALA A 215 10.35 -25.77 -6.59
N GLY A 216 10.87 -24.54 -6.63
CA GLY A 216 10.56 -23.56 -7.66
C GLY A 216 10.89 -24.03 -9.09
N ARG A 217 11.82 -24.95 -9.26
CA ARG A 217 12.13 -25.56 -10.57
C ARG A 217 10.89 -26.17 -11.25
N THR A 218 9.94 -26.63 -10.46
CA THR A 218 8.70 -27.27 -10.94
C THR A 218 7.49 -26.33 -10.84
N HIS A 219 7.39 -25.55 -9.77
CA HIS A 219 6.17 -24.79 -9.47
C HIS A 219 6.17 -23.37 -10.04
N PHE A 220 7.36 -22.75 -10.18
CA PHE A 220 7.54 -21.40 -10.75
C PHE A 220 8.89 -21.29 -11.47
N PRO A 221 9.10 -22.11 -12.53
CA PRO A 221 10.41 -22.30 -13.15
C PRO A 221 11.03 -21.03 -13.72
N PHE A 222 10.25 -20.12 -14.29
CA PHE A 222 10.75 -18.86 -14.82
C PHE A 222 11.19 -17.93 -13.70
N ILE A 223 10.35 -17.73 -12.67
CA ILE A 223 10.69 -16.88 -11.50
C ILE A 223 11.88 -17.48 -10.75
N TYR A 224 11.93 -18.79 -10.58
CA TYR A 224 13.08 -19.50 -9.99
C TYR A 224 14.37 -19.20 -10.76
N LYS A 225 14.36 -19.38 -12.09
CA LYS A 225 15.51 -19.12 -12.96
C LYS A 225 15.94 -17.65 -12.92
N LEU A 226 14.96 -16.73 -12.94
CA LEU A 226 15.21 -15.30 -12.86
C LEU A 226 15.94 -14.93 -11.55
N LEU A 227 15.43 -15.35 -10.40
CA LEU A 227 16.00 -15.03 -9.09
C LEU A 227 17.37 -15.68 -8.89
N ARG A 228 17.49 -16.95 -9.26
CA ARG A 228 18.76 -17.67 -9.21
C ARG A 228 19.81 -16.97 -10.07
N ASN A 229 19.53 -16.72 -11.34
CA ASN A 229 20.50 -16.10 -12.26
C ASN A 229 20.84 -14.66 -11.83
N MET A 230 19.95 -13.96 -11.17
CA MET A 230 20.19 -12.59 -10.74
C MET A 230 21.05 -12.50 -9.46
N PHE A 231 20.85 -13.39 -8.51
CA PHE A 231 21.41 -13.26 -7.17
C PHE A 231 22.38 -14.35 -6.75
N THR A 232 22.69 -15.31 -7.62
CA THR A 232 23.72 -16.33 -7.36
C THR A 232 24.84 -16.26 -8.39
N GLU A 233 25.99 -16.84 -8.08
CA GLU A 233 27.05 -17.06 -9.05
C GLU A 233 26.68 -18.18 -10.02
N GLN A 234 27.37 -18.24 -11.15
CA GLN A 234 27.06 -19.22 -12.19
C GLN A 234 27.34 -20.64 -11.68
N GLY A 235 26.28 -21.43 -11.59
CA GLY A 235 26.36 -22.83 -11.13
C GLY A 235 25.75 -23.06 -9.74
N ASP A 236 25.63 -22.05 -8.92
CA ASP A 236 25.08 -22.18 -7.58
C ASP A 236 23.55 -22.05 -7.57
N ASP A 237 22.90 -22.78 -6.69
CA ASP A 237 21.46 -22.71 -6.46
C ASP A 237 21.11 -21.82 -5.26
N GLU A 238 22.06 -21.53 -4.39
CA GLU A 238 21.88 -20.77 -3.15
C GLU A 238 23.00 -19.75 -2.98
N SER A 239 22.66 -18.61 -2.44
CA SER A 239 23.61 -17.59 -2.01
C SER A 239 23.05 -16.81 -0.83
N GLU A 240 23.93 -16.20 -0.05
CA GLU A 240 23.53 -15.29 1.02
C GLU A 240 22.66 -14.15 0.48
N GLN A 241 23.01 -13.62 -0.70
CA GLN A 241 22.28 -12.55 -1.36
C GLN A 241 20.85 -12.96 -1.75
N LEU A 242 20.69 -14.15 -2.35
CA LEU A 242 19.37 -14.70 -2.71
C LEU A 242 18.53 -14.93 -1.46
N THR A 243 19.12 -15.51 -0.42
CA THR A 243 18.44 -15.74 0.86
C THR A 243 17.97 -14.42 1.48
N ALA A 244 18.83 -13.41 1.53
CA ALA A 244 18.48 -12.06 2.03
C ALA A 244 17.33 -11.42 1.25
N PHE A 245 17.34 -11.55 -0.08
CA PHE A 245 16.26 -11.05 -0.94
C PHE A 245 14.94 -11.77 -0.67
N LEU A 246 14.95 -13.11 -0.58
CA LEU A 246 13.77 -13.92 -0.30
C LEU A 246 13.19 -13.60 1.10
N VAL A 247 14.04 -13.42 2.10
CA VAL A 247 13.64 -13.01 3.46
C VAL A 247 12.96 -11.64 3.43
N TRP A 248 13.56 -10.67 2.75
CA TRP A 248 12.97 -9.34 2.60
C TRP A 248 11.61 -9.39 1.91
N LEU A 249 11.50 -10.15 0.81
CA LEU A 249 10.27 -10.25 0.03
C LEU A 249 9.17 -11.00 0.80
N LYS A 250 9.52 -12.12 1.45
CA LYS A 250 8.60 -12.84 2.33
C LYS A 250 8.07 -11.94 3.44
N TYR A 251 8.94 -11.20 4.13
CA TYR A 251 8.55 -10.29 5.20
C TYR A 251 7.56 -9.22 4.70
N ALA A 252 7.81 -8.64 3.52
CA ALA A 252 6.91 -7.69 2.90
C ALA A 252 5.56 -8.32 2.55
N TYR A 253 5.58 -9.48 1.90
CA TYR A 253 4.39 -10.14 1.38
C TYR A 253 3.49 -10.72 2.47
N VAL A 254 4.06 -11.46 3.43
CA VAL A 254 3.29 -12.12 4.49
C VAL A 254 2.61 -11.11 5.40
N ASN A 255 3.32 -10.04 5.82
CA ASN A 255 2.70 -9.00 6.64
C ASN A 255 1.58 -8.25 5.89
N ALA A 256 1.71 -8.07 4.57
CA ALA A 256 0.66 -7.49 3.74
C ALA A 256 -0.55 -8.42 3.62
N LEU A 257 -0.32 -9.71 3.41
CA LEU A 257 -1.36 -10.74 3.29
C LEU A 257 -2.16 -10.91 4.59
N GLU A 258 -1.49 -10.88 5.73
CA GLU A 258 -2.10 -11.01 7.07
C GLU A 258 -2.74 -9.71 7.57
N MET A 259 -2.69 -8.62 6.78
CA MET A 259 -3.16 -7.28 7.17
C MET A 259 -2.54 -6.79 8.48
N THR A 260 -1.28 -7.15 8.72
CA THR A 260 -0.45 -6.70 9.84
C THR A 260 0.76 -5.91 9.34
N PRO A 261 0.55 -4.76 8.66
CA PRO A 261 1.60 -4.09 7.94
C PRO A 261 2.72 -3.63 8.88
N LYS A 262 3.95 -3.83 8.42
CA LYS A 262 5.17 -3.46 9.16
C LYS A 262 6.14 -2.70 8.25
N PRO A 263 6.91 -1.75 8.80
CA PRO A 263 7.96 -1.08 8.04
C PRO A 263 8.98 -2.10 7.52
N GLY A 264 9.63 -1.79 6.41
CA GLY A 264 10.64 -2.67 5.82
C GLY A 264 11.66 -1.89 5.03
N HIS A 265 12.80 -2.53 4.77
CA HIS A 265 13.91 -1.90 4.08
C HIS A 265 13.55 -1.46 2.65
N THR A 266 14.09 -0.33 2.24
CA THR A 266 14.25 0.01 0.83
C THR A 266 15.28 -0.93 0.21
N ILE A 267 15.09 -1.37 -1.03
CA ILE A 267 16.10 -2.14 -1.75
C ILE A 267 16.61 -1.37 -2.94
N VAL A 268 17.90 -1.54 -3.21
CA VAL A 268 18.55 -1.13 -4.46
C VAL A 268 19.06 -2.40 -5.15
N ILE A 269 18.73 -2.55 -6.42
CA ILE A 269 19.22 -3.64 -7.27
C ILE A 269 20.05 -3.00 -8.39
N ALA A 270 21.37 -3.03 -8.25
CA ALA A 270 22.30 -2.54 -9.25
C ALA A 270 22.90 -3.70 -10.06
N GLY A 271 23.11 -3.52 -11.34
CA GLY A 271 23.67 -4.57 -12.18
C GLY A 271 23.72 -4.19 -13.66
N PRO A 272 24.33 -5.01 -14.52
CA PRO A 272 24.41 -4.73 -15.96
C PRO A 272 23.03 -4.54 -16.60
N ALA A 273 22.96 -3.80 -17.70
CA ALA A 273 21.73 -3.63 -18.47
C ALA A 273 21.19 -4.96 -19.01
N GLY A 274 19.89 -5.09 -19.18
CA GLY A 274 19.25 -6.27 -19.75
C GLY A 274 19.23 -7.53 -18.86
N LYS A 275 19.50 -7.40 -17.56
CA LYS A 275 19.50 -8.53 -16.61
C LYS A 275 18.17 -8.76 -15.88
N GLY A 276 17.12 -8.04 -16.26
CA GLY A 276 15.77 -8.23 -15.71
C GLY A 276 15.49 -7.54 -14.38
N LYS A 277 16.30 -6.57 -13.96
CA LYS A 277 16.08 -5.80 -12.72
C LYS A 277 14.70 -5.13 -12.70
N THR A 278 14.39 -4.37 -13.75
CA THR A 278 13.10 -3.72 -13.96
C THR A 278 11.95 -4.74 -14.02
N PHE A 279 12.17 -5.86 -14.73
CA PHE A 279 11.20 -6.95 -14.81
C PHE A 279 10.89 -7.54 -13.43
N LEU A 280 11.90 -7.83 -12.62
CA LEU A 280 11.73 -8.30 -11.25
C LEU A 280 10.94 -7.29 -10.40
N SER A 281 11.29 -6.01 -10.47
CA SER A 281 10.60 -4.94 -9.76
C SER A 281 9.13 -4.82 -10.16
N TRP A 282 8.85 -4.83 -11.47
CA TRP A 282 7.52 -4.54 -11.99
C TRP A 282 6.61 -5.76 -12.04
N GLN A 283 7.12 -6.87 -12.56
CA GLN A 283 6.28 -8.04 -12.82
C GLN A 283 6.21 -9.03 -11.65
N VAL A 284 7.22 -9.04 -10.78
CA VAL A 284 7.22 -9.95 -9.63
C VAL A 284 6.89 -9.21 -8.35
N ILE A 285 7.75 -8.30 -7.88
CA ILE A 285 7.59 -7.65 -6.58
C ILE A 285 6.29 -6.83 -6.52
N SER A 286 6.07 -5.99 -7.54
CA SER A 286 4.91 -5.09 -7.56
C SER A 286 3.58 -5.84 -7.67
N ARG A 287 3.52 -6.90 -8.47
CA ARG A 287 2.30 -7.70 -8.61
C ARG A 287 2.00 -8.52 -7.35
N LEU A 288 3.03 -9.06 -6.70
CA LEU A 288 2.88 -9.75 -5.42
C LEU A 288 2.25 -8.84 -4.36
N LEU A 289 2.69 -7.60 -4.27
CA LEU A 289 2.25 -6.66 -3.24
C LEU A 289 0.97 -5.89 -3.62
N GLY A 290 0.48 -5.99 -4.85
CA GLY A 290 -0.79 -5.37 -5.28
C GLY A 290 -0.64 -4.08 -6.06
N GLY A 291 0.54 -3.79 -6.64
CA GLY A 291 0.75 -2.70 -7.57
C GLY A 291 1.95 -1.81 -7.30
N ARG A 292 2.18 -0.86 -8.19
CA ARG A 292 3.31 0.07 -8.12
C ARG A 292 2.96 1.47 -8.58
N ALA A 293 3.78 2.44 -8.17
CA ALA A 293 3.86 3.76 -8.78
C ALA A 293 5.32 4.10 -9.08
N ASP A 294 5.54 4.81 -10.18
CA ASP A 294 6.80 5.47 -10.43
C ASP A 294 6.95 6.63 -9.45
N ALA A 295 8.04 6.63 -8.71
CA ALA A 295 8.33 7.62 -7.68
C ALA A 295 9.52 8.53 -8.05
N ALA A 296 10.06 8.43 -9.26
CA ALA A 296 11.21 9.23 -9.67
C ALA A 296 10.92 10.74 -9.55
N SER A 297 9.80 11.24 -10.10
CA SER A 297 9.42 12.64 -10.02
C SER A 297 9.32 13.16 -8.58
N HIS A 298 8.79 12.35 -7.66
CA HIS A 298 8.64 12.75 -6.26
C HIS A 298 9.95 12.65 -5.47
N LEU A 299 10.65 11.52 -5.59
CA LEU A 299 11.84 11.24 -4.77
C LEU A 299 13.07 11.96 -5.32
N VAL A 300 13.23 12.02 -6.65
CA VAL A 300 14.38 12.60 -7.34
C VAL A 300 14.12 14.07 -7.69
N ASP A 301 13.04 14.37 -8.42
CA ASP A 301 12.79 15.71 -8.99
C ASP A 301 12.08 16.69 -8.02
N GLY A 302 11.57 16.17 -6.89
CA GLY A 302 11.02 17.00 -5.81
C GLY A 302 9.54 17.38 -5.95
N ASP A 303 8.77 16.68 -6.77
CA ASP A 303 7.31 16.83 -6.82
C ASP A 303 6.67 16.61 -5.44
N ASN A 304 5.68 17.43 -5.10
CA ASN A 304 5.01 17.40 -3.80
C ASN A 304 3.67 16.63 -3.81
N TRP A 305 3.24 16.15 -4.98
CA TRP A 305 1.97 15.42 -5.09
C TRP A 305 2.16 13.93 -4.77
N THR A 306 1.57 13.49 -3.67
CA THR A 306 1.78 12.14 -3.13
C THR A 306 0.57 11.22 -3.28
N GLU A 307 -0.56 11.72 -3.75
CA GLU A 307 -1.81 10.95 -3.89
C GLU A 307 -1.62 9.61 -4.59
N ARG A 308 -0.97 9.64 -5.77
CA ARG A 308 -0.73 8.42 -6.57
C ARG A 308 0.24 7.43 -5.90
N LEU A 309 1.13 7.93 -5.04
CA LEU A 309 2.14 7.12 -4.35
C LEU A 309 1.56 6.43 -3.12
N VAL A 310 0.74 7.15 -2.35
CA VAL A 310 0.13 6.63 -1.11
C VAL A 310 -0.76 5.43 -1.39
N GLU A 311 -1.43 5.39 -2.54
CA GLU A 311 -2.31 4.30 -2.93
C GLU A 311 -1.59 3.08 -3.53
N LYS A 312 -0.25 3.09 -3.58
CA LYS A 312 0.53 1.99 -4.16
C LYS A 312 1.52 1.40 -3.18
N PRO A 313 1.59 0.06 -3.11
CA PRO A 313 2.46 -0.63 -2.16
C PRO A 313 3.93 -0.60 -2.55
N VAL A 314 4.26 -0.38 -3.82
CA VAL A 314 5.64 -0.33 -4.29
C VAL A 314 5.91 0.99 -5.00
N MET A 315 6.84 1.75 -4.48
CA MET A 315 7.44 2.89 -5.17
C MET A 315 8.64 2.38 -5.96
N THR A 316 8.62 2.55 -7.27
CA THR A 316 9.72 2.15 -8.14
C THR A 316 10.47 3.37 -8.64
N ILE A 317 11.79 3.26 -8.69
CA ILE A 317 12.68 4.18 -9.39
C ILE A 317 13.52 3.31 -10.32
N ASP A 318 13.40 3.53 -11.62
CA ASP A 318 14.06 2.73 -12.63
C ASP A 318 14.88 3.63 -13.56
N ASP A 319 16.17 3.38 -13.67
CA ASP A 319 17.13 4.09 -14.53
C ASP A 319 16.87 5.61 -14.64
N SER A 320 16.45 6.25 -13.54
CA SER A 320 16.21 7.69 -13.55
C SER A 320 17.52 8.43 -13.78
N SER A 321 17.42 9.57 -14.47
CA SER A 321 18.51 10.48 -14.72
C SER A 321 19.29 10.77 -13.42
N ALA A 322 20.61 10.69 -13.52
CA ALA A 322 21.52 10.83 -12.40
C ALA A 322 21.21 12.06 -11.55
N LEU A 323 21.23 11.86 -10.26
CA LEU A 323 21.27 12.96 -9.30
C LEU A 323 22.55 13.76 -9.55
N THR A 324 22.39 14.95 -10.14
CA THR A 324 23.51 15.72 -10.72
C THR A 324 24.36 16.42 -9.67
N ASP A 325 23.83 16.63 -8.45
CA ASP A 325 24.54 17.31 -7.38
C ASP A 325 24.32 16.71 -5.99
N ASP A 326 25.21 17.00 -5.08
CA ASP A 326 25.22 16.56 -3.69
C ASP A 326 23.97 17.00 -2.90
N LYS A 327 23.33 18.10 -3.27
CA LYS A 327 22.14 18.60 -2.59
C LYS A 327 20.96 17.70 -2.89
N HIS A 328 20.71 17.39 -4.15
CA HIS A 328 19.64 16.50 -4.59
C HIS A 328 19.84 15.08 -4.05
N LEU A 329 21.08 14.57 -4.04
CA LEU A 329 21.38 13.26 -3.44
C LEU A 329 21.05 13.23 -1.93
N ARG A 330 21.32 14.30 -1.19
CA ARG A 330 20.97 14.38 0.24
C ARG A 330 19.46 14.48 0.44
N GLU A 331 18.77 15.26 -0.35
CA GLU A 331 17.31 15.38 -0.31
C GLU A 331 16.65 14.04 -0.62
N PHE A 332 17.11 13.34 -1.65
CA PHE A 332 16.70 11.99 -2.01
C PHE A 332 16.95 11.02 -0.86
N THR A 333 18.17 10.96 -0.33
CA THR A 333 18.51 10.09 0.80
C THR A 333 17.64 10.36 2.02
N ASN A 334 17.34 11.62 2.33
CA ASN A 334 16.46 11.99 3.44
C ASN A 334 15.01 11.55 3.21
N LYS A 335 14.49 11.65 1.98
CA LYS A 335 13.16 11.14 1.63
C LYS A 335 13.09 9.62 1.76
N VAL A 336 14.09 8.90 1.23
CA VAL A 336 14.20 7.43 1.38
C VAL A 336 14.21 7.05 2.87
N LYS A 337 15.06 7.70 3.67
CA LYS A 337 15.11 7.48 5.13
C LYS A 337 13.74 7.70 5.79
N ARG A 338 13.07 8.80 5.44
CA ARG A 338 11.79 9.18 6.02
C ARG A 338 10.71 8.14 5.73
N TYR A 339 10.52 7.75 4.47
CA TYR A 339 9.48 6.80 4.09
C TYR A 339 9.77 5.39 4.59
N THR A 340 11.03 4.97 4.57
CA THR A 340 11.42 3.66 5.11
C THR A 340 11.26 3.60 6.63
N ALA A 341 11.63 4.67 7.35
CA ALA A 341 11.71 4.65 8.80
C ALA A 341 10.41 5.06 9.50
N ASN A 342 9.71 6.07 9.01
CA ASN A 342 8.56 6.61 9.74
C ASN A 342 7.26 5.84 9.43
N ALA A 343 7.26 5.07 8.34
CA ALA A 343 6.07 4.34 7.88
C ALA A 343 4.83 5.25 7.75
N GLU A 344 5.06 6.53 7.48
CA GLU A 344 4.03 7.54 7.28
C GLU A 344 4.32 8.35 6.03
N MET A 345 3.28 8.71 5.33
CA MET A 345 3.34 9.54 4.14
C MET A 345 2.34 10.68 4.23
N LEU A 346 2.73 11.85 3.78
CA LEU A 346 1.82 12.97 3.64
C LEU A 346 0.89 12.68 2.46
N PHE A 347 -0.40 12.53 2.74
CA PHE A 347 -1.43 12.46 1.71
C PHE A 347 -1.80 13.89 1.31
N ASN A 348 -1.31 14.31 0.16
CA ASN A 348 -1.55 15.63 -0.39
C ASN A 348 -2.32 15.50 -1.69
N GLN A 349 -3.62 15.79 -1.63
CA GLN A 349 -4.53 15.76 -2.75
C GLN A 349 -4.97 17.20 -3.08
N LYS A 350 -5.10 17.49 -4.36
CA LYS A 350 -5.49 18.83 -4.82
C LYS A 350 -6.88 19.17 -4.31
N TYR A 351 -7.01 20.32 -3.63
CA TYR A 351 -8.27 20.84 -3.04
C TYR A 351 -8.82 20.07 -1.82
N GLU A 352 -8.10 19.10 -1.27
CA GLU A 352 -8.50 18.35 -0.09
C GLU A 352 -7.61 18.67 1.14
N LYS A 353 -8.04 18.22 2.33
CA LYS A 353 -7.23 18.38 3.54
C LYS A 353 -6.01 17.45 3.48
N THR A 354 -4.85 18.03 3.62
CA THR A 354 -3.60 17.30 3.81
C THR A 354 -3.62 16.55 5.15
N GLY A 355 -3.24 15.28 5.13
CA GLY A 355 -3.14 14.43 6.31
C GLY A 355 -1.99 13.44 6.23
N ASN A 356 -1.49 12.98 7.37
CA ASN A 356 -0.55 11.85 7.38
C ASN A 356 -1.32 10.54 7.32
N VAL A 357 -0.85 9.63 6.48
CA VAL A 357 -1.38 8.28 6.30
C VAL A 357 -0.27 7.28 6.60
N PRO A 358 -0.54 6.22 7.37
CA PRO A 358 0.39 5.12 7.50
C PRO A 358 0.72 4.52 6.14
N TRP A 359 2.00 4.47 5.82
CA TRP A 359 2.47 3.89 4.57
C TRP A 359 3.51 2.81 4.85
N PHE A 360 3.15 1.57 4.61
CA PHE A 360 3.99 0.39 4.85
C PHE A 360 4.45 -0.26 3.54
N GLY A 361 4.48 0.53 2.47
CA GLY A 361 4.98 0.08 1.17
C GLY A 361 6.49 -0.15 1.16
N ARG A 362 7.00 -0.45 -0.02
CA ARG A 362 8.42 -0.71 -0.27
C ARG A 362 8.94 0.21 -1.37
N ILE A 363 10.14 0.70 -1.19
CA ILE A 363 10.86 1.43 -2.24
C ILE A 363 11.81 0.45 -2.91
N VAL A 364 11.72 0.33 -4.23
CA VAL A 364 12.57 -0.51 -5.06
C VAL A 364 13.26 0.38 -6.09
N ILE A 365 14.56 0.44 -6.03
CA ILE A 365 15.41 1.23 -6.92
C ILE A 365 16.19 0.26 -7.80
N THR A 366 16.14 0.44 -9.11
CA THR A 366 16.95 -0.31 -10.06
C THR A 366 17.88 0.65 -10.79
N CYS A 367 19.14 0.27 -10.95
CA CYS A 367 20.14 1.09 -11.67
C CYS A 367 21.20 0.21 -12.34
N ASN A 368 21.95 0.81 -13.26
CA ASN A 368 23.09 0.17 -13.90
C ASN A 368 24.37 0.32 -13.06
N LEU A 369 25.47 -0.32 -13.48
CA LEU A 369 26.76 -0.29 -12.76
C LEU A 369 27.71 0.80 -13.24
N ASP A 370 27.31 1.63 -14.21
CA ASP A 370 28.09 2.78 -14.61
C ASP A 370 28.09 3.86 -13.51
N ALA A 371 29.13 4.66 -13.47
CA ALA A 371 29.33 5.66 -12.42
C ALA A 371 28.19 6.69 -12.33
N GLU A 372 27.53 6.98 -13.45
CA GLU A 372 26.41 7.92 -13.48
C GLU A 372 25.15 7.29 -12.86
N SER A 373 24.77 6.09 -13.28
CA SER A 373 23.62 5.38 -12.73
C SER A 373 23.76 5.08 -11.24
N LEU A 374 24.98 4.77 -10.77
CA LEU A 374 25.25 4.49 -9.36
C LEU A 374 25.11 5.71 -8.44
N ARG A 375 25.07 6.94 -8.96
CA ARG A 375 24.82 8.14 -8.14
C ARG A 375 23.48 8.15 -7.42
N ILE A 376 22.55 7.29 -7.83
CA ILE A 376 21.28 7.10 -7.12
C ILE A 376 21.45 6.30 -5.81
N LEU A 377 22.60 5.68 -5.57
CA LEU A 377 22.82 4.97 -4.31
C LEU A 377 22.74 5.95 -3.13
N PRO A 378 21.88 5.67 -2.14
CA PRO A 378 21.84 6.51 -0.94
C PRO A 378 23.17 6.49 -0.21
N ASP A 379 23.59 7.63 0.34
CA ASP A 379 24.80 7.69 1.19
C ASP A 379 24.63 6.76 2.39
N MET A 380 25.46 5.71 2.46
CA MET A 380 25.40 4.64 3.46
C MET A 380 26.02 5.03 4.80
N GLU A 381 25.62 6.21 5.30
CA GLU A 381 25.92 6.63 6.68
C GLU A 381 25.26 5.68 7.70
N VAL A 382 25.70 5.76 8.96
CA VAL A 382 25.14 4.99 10.08
C VAL A 382 23.60 5.07 10.13
N SER A 383 23.04 6.25 9.80
CA SER A 383 21.59 6.51 9.80
C SER A 383 20.85 5.96 8.58
N THR A 384 21.53 5.48 7.56
CA THR A 384 20.96 4.91 6.32
C THR A 384 21.19 3.41 6.24
N LYS A 385 22.35 2.98 6.73
CA LYS A 385 22.84 1.61 6.66
C LYS A 385 21.82 0.56 7.16
N ASP A 386 21.04 0.89 8.18
CA ASP A 386 20.00 0.01 8.74
C ASP A 386 18.68 0.03 7.97
N LYS A 387 18.53 0.89 6.95
CA LYS A 387 17.26 1.13 6.24
C LYS A 387 17.24 0.67 4.80
N VAL A 388 18.42 0.47 4.21
CA VAL A 388 18.57 0.18 2.78
C VAL A 388 19.34 -1.11 2.60
N CYS A 389 18.80 -2.05 1.82
CA CYS A 389 19.53 -3.22 1.36
C CYS A 389 20.09 -2.97 -0.03
N LEU A 390 21.31 -3.43 -0.29
CA LEU A 390 22.00 -3.32 -1.57
C LEU A 390 22.21 -4.71 -2.18
N PHE A 391 21.60 -4.94 -3.34
CA PHE A 391 21.69 -6.18 -4.10
C PHE A 391 22.39 -5.93 -5.43
N LYS A 392 23.31 -6.81 -5.81
CA LYS A 392 24.04 -6.74 -7.08
C LYS A 392 23.54 -7.84 -8.00
N ALA A 393 22.91 -7.45 -9.11
CA ALA A 393 22.54 -8.42 -10.13
C ALA A 393 23.78 -8.94 -10.84
N SER A 394 23.88 -10.27 -10.99
CA SER A 394 24.99 -10.94 -11.68
C SER A 394 24.98 -10.65 -13.19
N ASP A 395 26.07 -10.97 -13.86
CA ASP A 395 26.16 -10.85 -15.33
C ASP A 395 25.56 -12.06 -16.08
N SER A 396 24.93 -12.97 -15.37
CA SER A 396 24.26 -14.13 -15.98
C SER A 396 23.18 -13.71 -16.96
N LYS A 397 23.12 -14.37 -18.10
CA LYS A 397 22.09 -14.10 -19.10
C LYS A 397 20.76 -14.68 -18.64
N VAL A 398 19.73 -13.85 -18.66
CA VAL A 398 18.33 -14.28 -18.59
C VAL A 398 17.78 -14.12 -19.99
N ASP A 399 17.35 -15.22 -20.59
CA ASP A 399 16.64 -15.19 -21.85
C ASP A 399 15.17 -14.81 -21.56
N PHE A 400 14.82 -13.60 -21.90
CA PHE A 400 13.46 -13.10 -21.70
C PHE A 400 12.52 -13.43 -22.85
N GLY A 401 13.01 -13.94 -23.99
CA GLY A 401 12.16 -14.23 -25.14
C GLY A 401 11.19 -13.09 -25.48
N ASP A 402 9.93 -13.45 -25.75
CA ASP A 402 8.87 -12.47 -25.96
C ASP A 402 8.31 -11.91 -24.65
N TRP A 403 8.14 -10.58 -24.57
CA TRP A 403 7.63 -9.88 -23.39
C TRP A 403 6.21 -10.31 -23.00
N GLN A 404 5.32 -10.48 -23.99
CA GLN A 404 3.92 -10.85 -23.72
C GLN A 404 3.84 -12.29 -23.17
N GLU A 405 4.64 -13.18 -23.70
CA GLU A 405 4.72 -14.56 -23.20
C GLU A 405 5.27 -14.59 -21.78
N ASN A 406 6.31 -13.82 -21.49
CA ASN A 406 6.86 -13.72 -20.12
C ASN A 406 5.85 -13.17 -19.13
N ASP A 407 5.06 -12.16 -19.51
CA ASP A 407 4.00 -11.61 -18.66
C ASP A 407 2.94 -12.67 -18.34
N ARG A 408 2.54 -13.46 -19.33
CA ARG A 408 1.60 -14.57 -19.19
C ARG A 408 2.17 -15.66 -18.27
N VAL A 409 3.42 -16.07 -18.49
CA VAL A 409 4.11 -17.11 -17.68
C VAL A 409 4.24 -16.66 -16.24
N VAL A 410 4.73 -15.44 -16.00
CA VAL A 410 4.85 -14.90 -14.63
C VAL A 410 3.47 -14.78 -13.98
N GLY A 411 2.44 -14.38 -14.73
CA GLY A 411 1.07 -14.33 -14.22
C GLY A 411 0.57 -15.68 -13.70
N ALA A 412 0.92 -16.76 -14.37
CA ALA A 412 0.59 -18.12 -13.96
C ALA A 412 1.45 -18.61 -12.78
N GLU A 413 2.71 -18.25 -12.72
CA GLU A 413 3.66 -18.70 -11.69
C GLU A 413 3.56 -17.93 -10.37
N LEU A 414 3.16 -16.66 -10.41
CA LEU A 414 3.13 -15.78 -9.24
C LEU A 414 2.31 -16.34 -8.06
N PRO A 415 1.12 -16.95 -8.24
CA PRO A 415 0.39 -17.54 -7.11
C PRO A 415 1.18 -18.69 -6.44
N HIS A 416 1.93 -19.47 -7.21
CA HIS A 416 2.78 -20.56 -6.70
C HIS A 416 4.02 -20.01 -5.99
N PHE A 417 4.63 -18.97 -6.52
CA PHE A 417 5.73 -18.26 -5.85
C PHE A 417 5.26 -17.59 -4.56
N ALA A 418 4.09 -16.96 -4.57
CA ALA A 418 3.45 -16.42 -3.38
C ALA A 418 3.24 -17.50 -2.31
N ARG A 419 2.79 -18.68 -2.74
CA ARG A 419 2.66 -19.87 -1.90
C ARG A 419 3.98 -20.30 -1.29
N PHE A 420 5.03 -20.39 -2.11
CA PHE A 420 6.39 -20.66 -1.62
C PHE A 420 6.79 -19.67 -0.53
N LEU A 421 6.60 -18.36 -0.73
CA LEU A 421 6.95 -17.35 0.26
C LEU A 421 6.20 -17.54 1.59
N VAL A 422 4.95 -18.00 1.57
CA VAL A 422 4.21 -18.30 2.81
C VAL A 422 4.79 -19.51 3.53
N GLU A 423 5.11 -20.59 2.80
CA GLU A 423 5.51 -21.87 3.38
C GLU A 423 7.01 -22.01 3.65
N TRP A 424 7.84 -21.29 2.92
CA TRP A 424 9.30 -21.30 3.12
C TRP A 424 9.65 -20.76 4.51
N PRO A 425 10.37 -21.50 5.35
CA PRO A 425 10.73 -21.02 6.68
C PRO A 425 11.80 -19.92 6.58
N TYR A 426 11.70 -18.90 7.45
CA TYR A 426 12.79 -17.94 7.60
C TYR A 426 14.03 -18.66 8.13
N PRO A 427 15.22 -18.48 7.53
CA PRO A 427 16.46 -18.87 8.19
C PRO A 427 16.64 -18.03 9.47
N ALA A 428 16.88 -18.71 10.60
CA ALA A 428 16.87 -18.10 11.94
C ALA A 428 17.82 -16.91 12.07
N GLU A 429 18.97 -17.00 11.39
CA GLU A 429 20.01 -15.95 11.40
C GLU A 429 19.56 -14.64 10.70
N TRP A 430 18.52 -14.67 9.87
CA TRP A 430 17.99 -13.49 9.18
C TRP A 430 16.86 -12.79 9.91
N VAL A 431 16.30 -13.41 10.94
CA VAL A 431 15.18 -12.86 11.71
C VAL A 431 15.71 -12.07 12.89
N SER A 432 15.20 -10.87 13.07
CA SER A 432 15.53 -9.96 14.17
C SER A 432 14.26 -9.26 14.64
N PRO A 433 13.34 -9.99 15.33
CA PRO A 433 12.03 -9.47 15.70
C PRO A 433 12.09 -8.27 16.65
N GLU A 434 13.18 -8.14 17.38
CA GLU A 434 13.47 -7.02 18.30
C GLU A 434 13.86 -5.73 17.56
N LYS A 435 14.22 -5.84 16.26
CA LYS A 435 14.59 -4.69 15.44
C LYS A 435 13.37 -4.16 14.70
N ARG A 436 13.42 -2.87 14.36
CA ARG A 436 12.34 -2.13 13.68
C ARG A 436 11.81 -2.80 12.43
N PHE A 437 12.68 -3.41 11.63
CA PHE A 437 12.33 -4.01 10.34
C PHE A 437 12.15 -5.53 10.41
N GLY A 438 12.30 -6.15 11.58
CA GLY A 438 12.05 -7.57 11.81
C GLY A 438 12.99 -8.56 11.11
N VAL A 439 13.78 -8.09 10.15
CA VAL A 439 14.77 -8.88 9.39
C VAL A 439 16.08 -8.10 9.25
N LYS A 440 17.17 -8.82 9.02
CA LYS A 440 18.50 -8.21 8.85
C LYS A 440 18.60 -7.45 7.53
N THR A 441 19.41 -6.39 7.53
CA THR A 441 19.84 -5.67 6.34
C THR A 441 20.90 -6.48 5.60
N TYR A 442 20.89 -6.42 4.28
CA TYR A 442 21.95 -6.99 3.43
C TYR A 442 22.61 -5.90 2.59
N HIS A 443 23.94 -5.96 2.47
CA HIS A 443 24.70 -5.07 1.61
C HIS A 443 25.72 -5.88 0.82
N HIS A 444 25.55 -5.93 -0.50
CA HIS A 444 26.59 -6.47 -1.37
C HIS A 444 27.87 -5.67 -1.19
N PRO A 445 29.04 -6.30 -0.93
CA PRO A 445 30.29 -5.61 -0.59
C PRO A 445 30.70 -4.53 -1.60
N ASP A 446 30.67 -4.85 -2.89
CA ASP A 446 31.07 -3.90 -3.94
C ASP A 446 30.20 -2.64 -3.97
N LEU A 447 28.86 -2.80 -3.86
CA LEU A 447 27.93 -1.67 -3.88
C LEU A 447 28.04 -0.85 -2.61
N PHE A 448 28.31 -1.48 -1.48
CA PHE A 448 28.52 -0.78 -0.22
C PHE A 448 29.78 0.08 -0.27
N GLU A 449 30.88 -0.45 -0.81
CA GLU A 449 32.11 0.33 -1.00
C GLU A 449 31.92 1.46 -2.01
N GLU A 450 31.20 1.21 -3.11
CA GLU A 450 30.91 2.24 -4.10
C GLU A 450 30.07 3.38 -3.54
N SER A 451 29.03 3.09 -2.79
CA SER A 451 28.21 4.10 -2.11
C SER A 451 29.03 4.93 -1.12
N ARG A 452 29.99 4.31 -0.43
CA ARG A 452 30.91 5.04 0.47
C ARG A 452 31.86 5.96 -0.32
N ARG A 453 32.37 5.52 -1.48
CA ARG A 453 33.25 6.33 -2.33
C ARG A 453 32.53 7.57 -2.86
N GLN A 454 31.29 7.44 -3.32
CA GLN A 454 30.51 8.55 -3.85
C GLN A 454 30.28 9.66 -2.83
N GLY A 455 30.01 9.32 -1.57
CA GLY A 455 29.79 10.30 -0.50
C GLY A 455 31.02 11.13 -0.13
N ILE A 456 32.22 10.72 -0.58
CA ILE A 456 33.51 11.36 -0.27
C ILE A 456 34.36 11.64 -1.52
N GLY A 457 33.93 11.13 -2.68
CA GLY A 457 34.73 11.13 -3.92
C GLY A 457 35.18 12.54 -4.32
N PHE A 458 34.28 13.50 -4.33
CA PHE A 458 34.58 14.89 -4.65
C PHE A 458 35.66 15.49 -3.74
N VAL A 459 35.57 15.22 -2.43
CA VAL A 459 36.58 15.73 -1.48
C VAL A 459 37.91 15.01 -1.65
N LEU A 460 37.87 13.71 -1.90
CA LEU A 460 39.09 12.94 -2.18
C LEU A 460 39.83 13.46 -3.44
N GLU A 461 39.11 13.65 -4.54
CA GLU A 461 39.69 14.18 -5.78
C GLU A 461 40.25 15.57 -5.60
N MET A 462 39.47 16.44 -4.98
CA MET A 462 39.89 17.83 -4.73
C MET A 462 41.12 17.90 -3.82
N VAL A 463 41.15 17.14 -2.73
CA VAL A 463 42.27 17.09 -1.79
C VAL A 463 43.47 16.38 -2.42
N SER A 464 43.27 15.35 -3.23
CA SER A 464 44.36 14.69 -3.95
C SER A 464 45.06 15.61 -4.95
N GLY A 465 44.28 16.33 -5.77
CA GLY A 465 44.84 17.31 -6.71
C GLY A 465 45.60 18.44 -5.99
N PHE A 466 45.06 18.90 -4.85
CA PHE A 466 45.78 19.85 -4.00
C PHE A 466 47.10 19.28 -3.48
N LEU A 467 47.09 18.05 -2.97
CA LEU A 467 48.30 17.41 -2.45
C LEU A 467 49.36 17.17 -3.52
N GLU A 468 48.97 16.80 -4.72
CA GLU A 468 49.90 16.67 -5.84
C GLU A 468 50.62 17.99 -6.11
N ALA A 469 49.89 19.10 -6.20
CA ALA A 469 50.48 20.42 -6.39
C ALA A 469 51.31 20.86 -5.20
N TYR A 470 50.83 20.62 -3.97
CA TYR A 470 51.57 20.94 -2.74
C TYR A 470 52.91 20.20 -2.66
N CYS A 471 52.92 18.88 -2.93
CA CYS A 471 54.13 18.07 -2.91
C CYS A 471 55.10 18.38 -4.08
N GLN A 472 54.60 18.92 -5.21
CA GLN A 472 55.47 19.44 -6.29
C GLN A 472 56.23 20.67 -5.83
N THR A 473 55.61 21.53 -5.04
CA THR A 473 56.23 22.75 -4.49
C THR A 473 57.05 22.51 -3.21
N HIS A 474 56.80 21.38 -2.54
CA HIS A 474 57.47 20.96 -1.31
C HIS A 474 57.95 19.50 -1.42
N PRO A 475 58.92 19.18 -2.24
CA PRO A 475 59.31 17.79 -2.57
C PRO A 475 59.82 17.00 -1.37
N GLU A 476 60.27 17.67 -0.31
CA GLU A 476 60.71 17.06 0.96
C GLU A 476 59.55 16.59 1.87
N LYS A 477 58.30 16.95 1.53
CA LYS A 477 57.16 16.60 2.35
C LYS A 477 56.33 15.46 1.74
N GLU A 478 56.05 14.45 2.54
CA GLU A 478 55.21 13.30 2.15
C GLU A 478 53.74 13.53 2.52
N TYR A 479 53.45 14.59 3.31
CA TYR A 479 52.11 14.91 3.77
C TYR A 479 51.92 16.42 3.94
N TRP A 480 50.65 16.82 3.87
CA TRP A 480 50.23 18.15 4.29
C TRP A 480 49.69 18.06 5.73
N GLU A 481 49.98 19.06 6.57
CA GLU A 481 49.46 19.17 7.92
C GLU A 481 48.94 20.57 8.19
N GLY A 482 47.72 20.65 8.76
CA GLY A 482 47.12 21.93 9.07
C GLY A 482 45.72 21.81 9.65
N THR A 483 45.16 22.97 10.02
CA THR A 483 43.78 23.05 10.49
C THR A 483 42.79 22.96 9.34
N ASN A 484 41.55 22.66 9.64
CA ASN A 484 40.49 22.65 8.62
C ASN A 484 40.30 24.03 7.96
N LEU A 485 40.57 25.13 8.70
CA LEU A 485 40.49 26.47 8.15
C LEU A 485 41.60 26.72 7.13
N GLN A 486 42.81 26.25 7.42
CA GLN A 486 43.94 26.34 6.51
C GLN A 486 43.67 25.52 5.25
N LEU A 487 43.20 24.29 5.39
CA LEU A 487 42.86 23.47 4.23
C LEU A 487 41.76 24.10 3.37
N CYS A 488 40.72 24.68 3.97
CA CYS A 488 39.71 25.41 3.22
C CYS A 488 40.29 26.60 2.44
N ALA A 489 41.22 27.36 3.05
CA ALA A 489 41.86 28.47 2.39
C ALA A 489 42.74 28.02 1.22
N ASP A 490 43.54 26.99 1.42
CA ASP A 490 44.45 26.43 0.42
C ASP A 490 43.66 25.86 -0.78
N LEU A 491 42.59 25.11 -0.50
CA LEU A 491 41.69 24.57 -1.54
C LEU A 491 40.96 25.69 -2.29
N ALA A 492 40.48 26.74 -1.60
CA ALA A 492 39.82 27.87 -2.24
C ALA A 492 40.79 28.69 -3.13
N ALA A 493 42.05 28.76 -2.73
CA ALA A 493 43.10 29.41 -3.54
C ALA A 493 43.41 28.60 -4.81
N MET A 494 43.44 27.27 -4.70
CA MET A 494 43.69 26.38 -5.83
C MET A 494 42.48 26.24 -6.77
N TYR A 495 41.29 26.26 -6.22
CA TYR A 495 40.02 26.09 -6.96
C TYR A 495 39.09 27.30 -6.80
N PRO A 496 39.43 28.48 -7.34
CA PRO A 496 38.67 29.72 -7.09
C PRO A 496 37.22 29.66 -7.58
N GLY A 497 36.92 28.88 -8.62
CA GLY A 497 35.57 28.65 -9.11
C GLY A 497 34.69 27.90 -8.13
N MET A 498 35.27 27.12 -7.22
CA MET A 498 34.59 26.28 -6.25
C MET A 498 34.65 26.81 -4.81
N ALA A 499 35.29 27.97 -4.60
CA ALA A 499 35.50 28.55 -3.27
C ALA A 499 34.21 28.73 -2.45
N LYS A 500 33.06 28.97 -3.10
CA LYS A 500 31.74 29.09 -2.44
C LYS A 500 31.19 27.75 -1.93
N GLU A 501 31.64 26.65 -2.51
CA GLU A 501 31.17 25.27 -2.17
C GLU A 501 32.05 24.68 -1.06
N ILE A 502 33.27 25.13 -0.89
CA ILE A 502 34.23 24.69 0.12
C ILE A 502 33.91 25.34 1.47
N LYS A 503 32.93 24.80 2.18
CA LYS A 503 32.54 25.30 3.51
C LYS A 503 33.23 24.52 4.62
N TYR A 504 33.76 25.25 5.61
CA TYR A 504 34.46 24.69 6.77
C TYR A 504 33.78 23.47 7.41
N ASN A 505 32.48 23.59 7.77
CA ASN A 505 31.76 22.51 8.43
C ASN A 505 31.51 21.32 7.51
N THR A 506 31.34 21.54 6.22
CA THR A 506 31.12 20.48 5.22
C THR A 506 32.42 19.71 5.01
N LEU A 507 33.51 20.41 4.78
CA LEU A 507 34.85 19.81 4.57
C LEU A 507 35.26 18.98 5.79
N SER A 508 35.15 19.52 7.00
CA SER A 508 35.50 18.80 8.24
C SER A 508 34.71 17.49 8.41
N ARG A 509 33.42 17.55 8.11
CA ARG A 509 32.57 16.35 8.18
C ARG A 509 32.94 15.32 7.11
N GLN A 510 33.23 15.74 5.89
CA GLN A 510 33.61 14.86 4.79
C GLN A 510 34.97 14.23 5.02
N LEU A 511 35.98 15.02 5.49
CA LEU A 511 37.26 14.46 5.91
C LEU A 511 37.12 13.43 7.04
N GLY A 512 36.22 13.67 7.99
CA GLY A 512 35.88 12.66 9.02
C GLY A 512 35.35 11.36 8.41
N LYS A 513 34.55 11.43 7.34
CA LYS A 513 34.09 10.23 6.60
C LYS A 513 35.25 9.54 5.86
N VAL A 514 36.16 10.32 5.28
CA VAL A 514 37.35 9.78 4.59
C VAL A 514 38.23 9.00 5.57
N VAL A 515 38.47 9.54 6.77
CA VAL A 515 39.18 8.83 7.86
C VAL A 515 38.43 7.53 8.25
N ALA A 516 37.11 7.63 8.46
CA ALA A 516 36.29 6.46 8.80
C ALA A 516 36.28 5.37 7.70
N ALA A 517 36.45 5.78 6.43
CA ALA A 517 36.61 4.89 5.29
C ALA A 517 38.01 4.26 5.18
N GLY A 518 38.95 4.67 6.02
CA GLY A 518 40.30 4.09 6.12
C GLY A 518 41.30 4.60 5.11
N TYR A 519 41.04 5.75 4.51
CA TYR A 519 42.03 6.39 3.65
C TYR A 519 43.17 7.01 4.46
N ASN A 520 44.30 7.29 3.79
CA ASN A 520 45.54 7.75 4.43
C ASN A 520 45.46 9.24 4.86
N ILE A 521 44.50 9.50 5.76
CA ILE A 521 44.24 10.78 6.42
C ILE A 521 44.10 10.55 7.91
N PHE A 522 44.74 11.37 8.72
CA PHE A 522 44.67 11.33 10.17
C PHE A 522 44.05 12.60 10.73
N LYS A 523 43.16 12.43 11.67
CA LYS A 523 42.61 13.52 12.49
C LYS A 523 43.35 13.55 13.80
N ILE A 524 44.12 14.60 14.05
CA ILE A 524 44.86 14.76 15.28
C ILE A 524 44.17 15.83 16.11
N GLN A 525 43.83 15.50 17.35
CA GLN A 525 43.24 16.45 18.30
C GLN A 525 44.22 16.72 19.42
N ASP A 526 44.61 17.97 19.58
CA ASP A 526 45.43 18.40 20.69
C ASP A 526 44.67 18.20 22.02
N PRO A 527 45.25 17.49 22.99
CA PRO A 527 44.57 17.16 24.24
C PRO A 527 44.24 18.36 25.13
N GLU A 528 45.05 19.42 25.07
CA GLU A 528 44.89 20.59 25.93
C GLU A 528 43.99 21.64 25.26
N THR A 529 44.31 22.03 24.00
CA THR A 529 43.61 23.10 23.30
C THR A 529 42.35 22.63 22.60
N LYS A 530 42.11 21.29 22.49
CA LYS A 530 41.04 20.66 21.70
C LYS A 530 41.06 21.04 20.21
N LYS A 531 42.12 21.66 19.75
CA LYS A 531 42.31 22.05 18.34
C LYS A 531 42.47 20.79 17.50
N VAL A 532 41.76 20.75 16.37
CA VAL A 532 41.85 19.66 15.41
C VAL A 532 42.74 20.05 14.27
N THR A 533 43.75 19.22 13.99
CA THR A 533 44.60 19.28 12.79
C THR A 533 44.43 18.04 11.95
N TRP A 534 44.65 18.16 10.68
CA TRP A 534 44.59 17.08 9.71
C TRP A 534 45.97 16.79 9.19
N LYS A 535 46.36 15.53 9.14
CA LYS A 535 47.56 15.07 8.47
C LYS A 535 47.13 14.22 7.29
N ILE A 536 47.42 14.69 6.07
CA ILE A 536 46.95 14.11 4.82
C ILE A 536 48.16 13.70 3.99
N HIS A 537 48.30 12.39 3.77
CA HIS A 537 49.42 11.83 3.06
C HIS A 537 49.25 11.96 1.53
N ARG A 538 50.36 12.02 0.81
CA ARG A 538 50.42 12.16 -0.66
C ARG A 538 49.65 11.04 -1.35
N ASP A 539 49.74 9.80 -0.85
CA ASP A 539 49.05 8.63 -1.34
C ASP A 539 47.68 8.48 -0.67
N ILE A 540 46.90 9.55 -0.68
CA ILE A 540 45.58 9.62 -0.02
C ILE A 540 44.64 8.45 -0.35
N PHE A 541 44.77 7.89 -1.57
CA PHE A 541 43.97 6.73 -2.01
C PHE A 541 44.42 5.39 -1.43
N HIS A 542 45.57 5.32 -0.77
CA HIS A 542 46.01 4.12 -0.08
C HIS A 542 45.08 3.85 1.11
N LYS A 543 44.49 2.66 1.15
CA LYS A 543 43.67 2.24 2.29
C LYS A 543 44.54 1.62 3.36
N LEU A 544 44.53 2.23 4.53
CA LEU A 544 45.24 1.74 5.70
C LEU A 544 44.65 0.42 6.19
N THR A 545 45.50 -0.55 6.48
CA THR A 545 45.13 -1.78 7.18
C THR A 545 44.71 -1.49 8.62
N GLU A 546 43.99 -2.41 9.30
CA GLU A 546 43.60 -2.20 10.70
C GLU A 546 44.79 -1.91 11.64
N LYS A 547 45.99 -2.48 11.34
CA LYS A 547 47.20 -2.22 12.11
C LYS A 547 47.79 -0.82 11.88
N GLU A 548 47.57 -0.23 10.74
CA GLU A 548 48.07 1.12 10.39
C GLU A 548 47.13 2.23 10.85
N ARG A 549 45.92 1.88 11.27
CA ARG A 549 44.92 2.81 11.83
C ARG A 549 45.06 3.05 13.32
N LEU A 550 45.73 2.13 14.04
CA LEU A 550 46.02 2.21 15.47
C LEU A 550 47.33 2.99 15.73
#